data_0d072dd8dcbab59156c33d01e2c51399
#
_entry.id   0d072dd8dcbab59156c33d01e2c51399
#
_cell.length_a   1.000
_cell.length_b   1.000
_cell.length_c   1.000
_cell.angle_alpha   90.00
_cell.angle_beta   90.00
_cell.angle_gamma   90.00
#
_symmetry.space_group_name_H-M   'P 1'
#
loop_
_entity.id
_entity.type
_entity.pdbx_description
1 polymer ?
#
loop_
_entity_poly.entity_id
_entity_poly.type
_entity_poly.pdbx_seq_one_letter_code
_entity_poly.pdbx_strand_id
1 'polypeptide(L)'
;MRRAKNLLYVLTLMCTVSLAGQTRSELREMFISAEGDILFEDYAEALPKYLNLLQFFPENYNYYYRVGQCYLNTSGEKDKSISFLETAAQNINPQYREGKFRETGAPYDALYYLANAYRIGNELDKAIETYDMFMKEVDPEVYDTNLVRFQIETCYHALEMMRKPVYIVEKNLGDGINQRFSEFNPVISADEKSLLFTRELQFYDAVFWSLMKDGRWANPMNLTPELGIDQDYYTSSLTGDGKTLLLYRIDRYDGNIYESKLSGDQWSDVKKLNDNINTKYWESHATLSRDGMKIYFTSNRKESIGGLDIFVSERDSTGDWGPAVNLGPVINTVYDEDTPFLSNNDRTLFFSSRGHYNMGGYDIFRSDLDEKGEWGTPVNIGYPVNTTDDDLFFVPVGKGDRGYLSKFSSDGYGKMDIYRY
;
A
#
# COMPACT_ATOMS: atom_id res chain seq x y z
N MET A 1 12.17 58.11 -9.92
CA MET A 1 13.13 57.02 -9.64
C MET A 1 13.54 56.85 -8.18
N ARG A 2 13.32 57.79 -7.22
CA ARG A 2 13.65 57.60 -5.78
C ARG A 2 12.61 56.85 -4.96
N ARG A 3 11.32 56.79 -5.35
CA ARG A 3 10.27 56.08 -4.62
C ARG A 3 10.23 54.59 -4.86
N ALA A 4 10.75 54.07 -5.97
CA ALA A 4 10.77 52.62 -6.27
C ALA A 4 11.90 51.88 -5.52
N LYS A 5 12.99 52.54 -5.17
CA LYS A 5 14.10 51.93 -4.40
C LYS A 5 13.76 51.69 -2.92
N ASN A 6 12.92 52.51 -2.32
CA ASN A 6 12.51 52.31 -0.91
C ASN A 6 11.47 51.23 -0.74
N LEU A 7 10.65 50.90 -1.77
CA LEU A 7 9.68 49.81 -1.72
C LEU A 7 10.37 48.45 -1.84
N LEU A 8 11.46 48.35 -2.60
CA LEU A 8 12.25 47.13 -2.75
C LEU A 8 13.01 46.75 -1.46
N TYR A 9 13.48 47.76 -0.69
CA TYR A 9 14.15 47.53 0.60
C TYR A 9 13.17 47.09 1.71
N VAL A 10 11.92 47.53 1.69
CA VAL A 10 10.89 47.11 2.67
C VAL A 10 10.41 45.73 2.37
N LEU A 11 10.28 45.30 1.09
CA LEU A 11 9.90 43.93 0.74
C LEU A 11 11.04 42.92 1.00
N THR A 12 12.31 43.32 0.85
CA THR A 12 13.44 42.42 1.20
C THR A 12 13.61 42.27 2.71
N LEU A 13 13.23 43.27 3.51
CA LEU A 13 13.27 43.17 4.97
C LEU A 13 12.11 42.38 5.55
N MET A 14 10.97 42.32 4.86
CA MET A 14 9.81 41.48 5.32
C MET A 14 10.00 39.97 5.03
N CYS A 15 10.79 39.58 4.03
CA CYS A 15 11.13 38.17 3.79
C CYS A 15 12.21 37.62 4.73
N THR A 16 12.96 38.46 5.43
CA THR A 16 14.03 38.01 6.35
C THR A 16 13.58 37.92 7.82
N VAL A 17 12.36 38.30 8.17
CA VAL A 17 11.87 38.33 9.56
C VAL A 17 11.19 37.02 9.98
N SER A 18 10.89 36.09 9.06
CA SER A 18 10.22 34.82 9.42
C SER A 18 11.17 33.63 9.68
N LEU A 19 12.48 33.77 9.54
CA LEU A 19 13.47 32.72 9.81
C LEU A 19 14.22 32.87 11.16
N ALA A 20 13.95 33.91 11.94
CA ALA A 20 14.63 34.19 13.18
C ALA A 20 13.70 33.99 14.39
N GLY A 21 13.23 32.76 14.66
CA GLY A 21 12.26 32.59 15.73
C GLY A 21 12.20 31.25 16.42
N GLN A 22 12.69 30.18 15.84
CA GLN A 22 12.60 28.88 16.54
C GLN A 22 13.77 28.69 17.50
N THR A 23 13.45 28.48 18.76
CA THR A 23 14.45 28.16 19.78
C THR A 23 14.94 26.73 19.62
N ARG A 24 16.14 26.43 20.15
CA ARG A 24 16.67 25.06 20.15
C ARG A 24 15.74 24.07 20.86
N SER A 25 14.92 24.51 21.80
CA SER A 25 13.91 23.69 22.50
C SER A 25 12.78 23.31 21.55
N GLU A 26 12.24 24.27 20.80
CA GLU A 26 11.18 24.04 19.80
C GLU A 26 11.64 23.10 18.68
N LEU A 27 12.86 23.26 18.18
CA LEU A 27 13.44 22.36 17.18
C LEU A 27 13.63 20.94 17.73
N ARG A 28 13.98 20.80 19.02
CA ARG A 28 14.08 19.49 19.67
C ARG A 28 12.68 18.87 19.86
N GLU A 29 11.68 19.62 20.21
CA GLU A 29 10.29 19.13 20.34
C GLU A 29 9.75 18.70 18.97
N MET A 30 10.03 19.45 17.90
CA MET A 30 9.71 19.09 16.53
C MET A 30 10.36 17.76 16.11
N PHE A 31 11.64 17.57 16.45
CA PHE A 31 12.34 16.31 16.20
C PHE A 31 11.69 15.13 16.94
N ILE A 32 11.36 15.30 18.24
CA ILE A 32 10.71 14.25 19.05
C ILE A 32 9.34 13.91 18.45
N SER A 33 8.57 14.92 18.02
CA SER A 33 7.29 14.69 17.32
C SER A 33 7.49 13.92 16.02
N ALA A 34 8.46 14.30 15.17
CA ALA A 34 8.75 13.63 13.93
C ALA A 34 9.21 12.17 14.11
N GLU A 35 10.06 11.89 15.13
CA GLU A 35 10.43 10.50 15.47
C GLU A 35 9.22 9.70 15.97
N GLY A 36 8.26 10.34 16.65
CA GLY A 36 6.99 9.74 17.02
C GLY A 36 6.15 9.37 15.80
N ASP A 37 6.05 10.26 14.81
CA ASP A 37 5.32 9.98 13.58
C ASP A 37 5.98 8.82 12.79
N ILE A 38 7.32 8.79 12.72
CA ILE A 38 8.05 7.65 12.12
C ILE A 38 7.74 6.33 12.82
N LEU A 39 7.68 6.33 14.15
CA LEU A 39 7.37 5.12 14.94
C LEU A 39 5.96 4.57 14.64
N PHE A 40 5.03 5.45 14.31
CA PHE A 40 3.66 5.08 13.91
C PHE A 40 3.47 5.00 12.39
N GLU A 41 4.57 5.07 11.62
CA GLU A 41 4.58 5.05 10.15
C GLU A 41 3.77 6.17 9.50
N ASP A 42 3.56 7.27 10.23
CA ASP A 42 2.90 8.47 9.72
C ASP A 42 3.90 9.37 8.98
N TYR A 43 4.37 8.88 7.85
CA TYR A 43 5.39 9.52 7.04
C TYR A 43 4.95 10.87 6.47
N ALA A 44 3.66 11.04 6.23
CA ALA A 44 3.10 12.29 5.71
C ALA A 44 3.21 13.43 6.74
N GLU A 45 3.00 13.13 8.03
CA GLU A 45 3.15 14.09 9.13
C GLU A 45 4.63 14.30 9.52
N ALA A 46 5.48 13.27 9.40
CA ALA A 46 6.90 13.36 9.69
C ALA A 46 7.67 14.22 8.69
N LEU A 47 7.36 14.08 7.39
CA LEU A 47 8.08 14.72 6.29
C LEU A 47 8.25 16.24 6.43
N PRO A 48 7.19 17.05 6.61
CA PRO A 48 7.32 18.50 6.73
C PRO A 48 8.15 18.92 7.95
N LYS A 49 8.14 18.13 9.03
CA LYS A 49 8.93 18.39 10.23
C LYS A 49 10.42 18.19 9.96
N TYR A 50 10.81 17.11 9.30
CA TYR A 50 12.22 16.89 8.94
C TYR A 50 12.72 17.85 7.87
N LEU A 51 11.89 18.20 6.89
CA LEU A 51 12.25 19.25 5.91
C LEU A 51 12.48 20.60 6.59
N ASN A 52 11.68 20.94 7.61
CA ASN A 52 11.92 22.16 8.40
C ASN A 52 13.22 22.05 9.21
N LEU A 53 13.47 20.94 9.89
CA LEU A 53 14.72 20.70 10.64
C LEU A 53 15.96 20.84 9.74
N LEU A 54 15.92 20.36 8.49
CA LEU A 54 17.02 20.51 7.53
C LEU A 54 17.33 21.97 7.18
N GLN A 55 16.35 22.89 7.23
CA GLN A 55 16.60 24.31 7.02
C GLN A 55 17.49 24.90 8.12
N PHE A 56 17.37 24.40 9.35
CA PHE A 56 18.19 24.85 10.49
C PHE A 56 19.50 24.06 10.64
N PHE A 57 19.52 22.81 10.17
CA PHE A 57 20.66 21.89 10.29
C PHE A 57 20.98 21.25 8.93
N PRO A 58 21.47 22.00 7.94
CA PRO A 58 21.67 21.52 6.56
C PRO A 58 22.75 20.45 6.43
N GLU A 59 23.61 20.27 7.44
CA GLU A 59 24.65 19.23 7.49
C GLU A 59 24.26 18.05 8.40
N ASN A 60 22.98 17.90 8.72
CA ASN A 60 22.51 16.77 9.50
C ASN A 60 22.04 15.63 8.58
N TYR A 61 22.90 14.66 8.35
CA TYR A 61 22.67 13.55 7.42
C TYR A 61 21.66 12.52 7.97
N ASN A 62 21.40 12.50 9.29
CA ASN A 62 20.28 11.74 9.86
C ASN A 62 18.93 12.30 9.35
N TYR A 63 18.81 13.62 9.22
CA TYR A 63 17.56 14.21 8.70
C TYR A 63 17.40 13.96 7.19
N TYR A 64 18.49 13.91 6.41
CA TYR A 64 18.45 13.45 5.03
C TYR A 64 17.94 12.01 4.93
N TYR A 65 18.44 11.12 5.77
CA TYR A 65 17.96 9.74 5.86
C TYR A 65 16.45 9.70 6.16
N ARG A 66 15.96 10.42 7.17
CA ARG A 66 14.55 10.46 7.56
C ARG A 66 13.66 11.06 6.46
N VAL A 67 14.08 12.15 5.81
CA VAL A 67 13.36 12.72 4.66
C VAL A 67 13.28 11.72 3.52
N GLY A 68 14.37 11.04 3.19
CA GLY A 68 14.38 10.01 2.18
C GLY A 68 13.45 8.85 2.50
N GLN A 69 13.43 8.39 3.76
CA GLN A 69 12.52 7.37 4.26
C GLN A 69 11.05 7.83 4.13
N CYS A 70 10.73 9.06 4.50
CA CYS A 70 9.38 9.60 4.35
C CYS A 70 8.94 9.66 2.87
N TYR A 71 9.78 10.18 1.97
CA TYR A 71 9.45 10.22 0.55
C TYR A 71 9.25 8.82 -0.05
N LEU A 72 10.07 7.85 0.34
CA LEU A 72 9.97 6.47 -0.16
C LEU A 72 8.62 5.82 0.22
N ASN A 73 8.02 6.25 1.32
CA ASN A 73 6.72 5.78 1.79
C ASN A 73 5.56 6.75 1.45
N THR A 74 5.79 7.75 0.59
CA THR A 74 4.74 8.68 0.13
C THR A 74 4.41 8.40 -1.34
N SER A 75 3.20 7.96 -1.59
CA SER A 75 2.74 7.68 -2.96
C SER A 75 2.87 8.91 -3.87
N GLY A 76 3.41 8.69 -5.07
CA GLY A 76 3.64 9.74 -6.07
C GLY A 76 4.85 10.64 -5.82
N GLU A 77 5.60 10.44 -4.75
CA GLU A 77 6.78 11.22 -4.40
C GLU A 77 8.04 10.38 -4.16
N LYS A 78 7.97 9.06 -4.38
CA LYS A 78 9.03 8.10 -4.08
C LYS A 78 10.34 8.39 -4.80
N ASP A 79 10.29 8.95 -6.02
CA ASP A 79 11.44 9.37 -6.82
C ASP A 79 12.29 10.43 -6.12
N LYS A 80 11.68 11.29 -5.30
CA LYS A 80 12.38 12.32 -4.53
C LYS A 80 13.29 11.73 -3.45
N SER A 81 13.03 10.51 -2.99
CA SER A 81 13.80 9.85 -1.93
C SER A 81 15.26 9.64 -2.31
N ILE A 82 15.55 9.36 -3.59
CA ILE A 82 16.89 8.99 -4.07
C ILE A 82 17.93 10.03 -3.68
N SER A 83 17.72 11.30 -4.02
CA SER A 83 18.71 12.35 -3.77
C SER A 83 19.00 12.57 -2.28
N PHE A 84 17.99 12.42 -1.43
CA PHE A 84 18.16 12.53 0.02
C PHE A 84 18.91 11.32 0.59
N LEU A 85 18.56 10.11 0.15
CA LEU A 85 19.21 8.88 0.59
C LEU A 85 20.66 8.77 0.06
N GLU A 86 20.95 9.23 -1.17
CA GLU A 86 22.32 9.33 -1.67
C GLU A 86 23.19 10.22 -0.77
N THR A 87 22.66 11.38 -0.37
CA THR A 87 23.35 12.30 0.54
C THR A 87 23.57 11.66 1.93
N ALA A 88 22.58 10.97 2.45
CA ALA A 88 22.66 10.26 3.73
C ALA A 88 23.69 9.11 3.67
N ALA A 89 23.64 8.27 2.62
CA ALA A 89 24.52 7.10 2.45
C ALA A 89 26.01 7.45 2.32
N GLN A 90 26.34 8.66 1.85
CA GLN A 90 27.70 9.16 1.79
C GLN A 90 28.25 9.60 3.16
N ASN A 91 27.41 9.72 4.19
CA ASN A 91 27.73 10.29 5.50
C ASN A 91 27.27 9.39 6.67
N ILE A 92 27.55 8.10 6.55
CA ILE A 92 27.20 7.10 7.56
C ILE A 92 28.04 7.30 8.83
N ASN A 93 27.37 7.23 9.97
CA ASN A 93 28.02 7.16 11.27
C ASN A 93 28.01 5.70 11.80
N PRO A 94 29.13 4.98 11.82
CA PRO A 94 29.17 3.61 12.35
C PRO A 94 28.78 3.48 13.83
N GLN A 95 28.75 4.60 14.57
CA GLN A 95 28.33 4.67 15.97
C GLN A 95 26.98 5.38 16.12
N TYR A 96 26.15 5.28 15.09
CA TYR A 96 24.83 5.91 15.05
C TYR A 96 23.99 5.62 16.29
N ARG A 97 23.27 6.63 16.77
CA ARG A 97 22.41 6.54 17.94
C ARG A 97 20.99 6.99 17.59
N GLU A 98 20.12 6.04 17.38
CA GLU A 98 18.73 6.29 17.02
C GLU A 98 18.00 7.16 18.06
N GLY A 99 17.06 8.02 17.58
CA GLY A 99 16.24 8.87 18.42
C GLY A 99 16.99 9.97 19.16
N LYS A 100 18.23 10.31 18.79
CA LYS A 100 19.00 11.37 19.44
C LYS A 100 19.03 12.64 18.62
N PHE A 101 18.46 13.71 19.14
CA PHE A 101 18.46 15.06 18.51
C PHE A 101 19.86 15.57 18.13
N ARG A 102 20.90 15.10 18.80
CA ARG A 102 22.28 15.48 18.54
C ARG A 102 23.01 14.59 17.53
N GLU A 103 22.34 13.54 17.05
CA GLU A 103 22.89 12.69 16.01
C GLU A 103 22.87 13.45 14.66
N THR A 104 24.00 13.45 13.99
CA THR A 104 24.18 14.16 12.71
C THR A 104 24.55 13.26 11.54
N GLY A 105 25.08 12.07 11.80
CA GLY A 105 25.40 11.08 10.77
C GLY A 105 24.18 10.21 10.45
N ALA A 106 24.18 9.56 9.29
CA ALA A 106 23.13 8.61 8.91
C ALA A 106 23.45 7.20 9.43
N PRO A 107 22.45 6.34 9.68
CA PRO A 107 22.66 4.92 9.96
C PRO A 107 23.04 4.14 8.70
N TYR A 108 23.50 2.90 8.86
CA TYR A 108 23.68 1.96 7.74
C TYR A 108 22.39 1.68 6.97
N ASP A 109 21.24 1.77 7.63
CA ASP A 109 19.90 1.65 7.02
C ASP A 109 19.69 2.61 5.84
N ALA A 110 20.42 3.75 5.79
CA ALA A 110 20.39 4.66 4.66
C ALA A 110 20.79 3.97 3.34
N LEU A 111 21.72 2.99 3.36
CA LEU A 111 22.06 2.18 2.19
C LEU A 111 20.92 1.24 1.80
N TYR A 112 20.28 0.59 2.77
CA TYR A 112 19.13 -0.30 2.50
C TYR A 112 17.96 0.45 1.88
N TYR A 113 17.59 1.61 2.45
CA TYR A 113 16.52 2.45 1.89
C TYR A 113 16.91 3.05 0.53
N LEU A 114 18.19 3.39 0.32
CA LEU A 114 18.67 3.86 -0.99
C LEU A 114 18.56 2.74 -2.04
N ALA A 115 18.92 1.51 -1.70
CA ALA A 115 18.77 0.37 -2.59
C ALA A 115 17.29 0.13 -2.94
N ASN A 116 16.38 0.22 -1.96
CA ASN A 116 14.92 0.17 -2.21
C ASN A 116 14.47 1.29 -3.14
N ALA A 117 14.96 2.53 -2.94
CA ALA A 117 14.63 3.67 -3.78
C ALA A 117 15.10 3.46 -5.24
N TYR A 118 16.31 2.96 -5.45
CA TYR A 118 16.81 2.61 -6.78
C TYR A 118 15.99 1.48 -7.41
N ARG A 119 15.61 0.43 -6.66
CA ARG A 119 14.77 -0.66 -7.15
C ARG A 119 13.42 -0.13 -7.64
N ILE A 120 12.73 0.66 -6.82
CA ILE A 120 11.43 1.29 -7.17
C ILE A 120 11.60 2.23 -8.36
N GLY A 121 12.72 2.95 -8.46
CA GLY A 121 13.07 3.80 -9.59
C GLY A 121 13.51 3.05 -10.85
N ASN A 122 13.47 1.71 -10.86
CA ASN A 122 13.95 0.84 -11.95
C ASN A 122 15.45 0.98 -12.26
N GLU A 123 16.25 1.49 -11.32
CA GLU A 123 17.71 1.53 -11.41
C GLU A 123 18.31 0.25 -10.80
N LEU A 124 17.92 -0.91 -11.32
CA LEU A 124 18.13 -2.22 -10.71
C LEU A 124 19.60 -2.58 -10.47
N ASP A 125 20.50 -2.21 -11.39
CA ASP A 125 21.93 -2.45 -11.22
C ASP A 125 22.48 -1.68 -10.02
N LYS A 126 22.08 -0.39 -9.86
CA LYS A 126 22.44 0.39 -8.68
C LYS A 126 21.83 -0.14 -7.39
N ALA A 127 20.59 -0.65 -7.45
CA ALA A 127 19.95 -1.27 -6.31
C ALA A 127 20.76 -2.45 -5.81
N ILE A 128 21.14 -3.38 -6.72
CA ILE A 128 21.96 -4.56 -6.40
C ILE A 128 23.31 -4.15 -5.79
N GLU A 129 24.02 -3.22 -6.44
CA GLU A 129 25.31 -2.73 -5.91
C GLU A 129 25.17 -2.12 -4.51
N THR A 130 24.10 -1.37 -4.27
CA THR A 130 23.86 -0.71 -2.98
C THR A 130 23.46 -1.69 -1.88
N TYR A 131 22.63 -2.71 -2.20
CA TYR A 131 22.35 -3.82 -1.28
C TYR A 131 23.64 -4.59 -0.91
N ASP A 132 24.51 -4.87 -1.90
CA ASP A 132 25.80 -5.51 -1.66
C ASP A 132 26.72 -4.65 -0.78
N MET A 133 26.69 -3.32 -0.94
CA MET A 133 27.42 -2.40 -0.04
C MET A 133 26.87 -2.50 1.37
N PHE A 134 25.55 -2.44 1.55
CA PHE A 134 24.90 -2.59 2.85
C PHE A 134 25.35 -3.89 3.54
N MET A 135 25.26 -5.04 2.87
CA MET A 135 25.62 -6.34 3.43
C MET A 135 27.11 -6.46 3.85
N LYS A 136 28.02 -5.68 3.23
CA LYS A 136 29.45 -5.67 3.60
C LYS A 136 29.72 -4.87 4.87
N GLU A 137 28.88 -3.86 5.15
CA GLU A 137 29.08 -2.92 6.25
C GLU A 137 28.36 -3.33 7.54
N VAL A 138 27.30 -4.14 7.44
CA VAL A 138 26.45 -4.48 8.59
C VAL A 138 26.84 -5.81 9.24
N ASP A 139 26.57 -5.90 10.53
CA ASP A 139 26.70 -7.15 11.28
C ASP A 139 25.49 -8.08 11.02
N PRO A 140 25.69 -9.28 10.46
CA PRO A 140 24.61 -10.22 10.18
C PRO A 140 23.93 -10.80 11.43
N GLU A 141 24.49 -10.60 12.62
CA GLU A 141 23.83 -10.94 13.89
C GLU A 141 22.79 -9.87 14.29
N VAL A 142 22.91 -8.66 13.75
CA VAL A 142 22.01 -7.53 14.04
C VAL A 142 20.99 -7.31 12.92
N TYR A 143 21.40 -7.52 11.67
CA TYR A 143 20.58 -7.27 10.47
C TYR A 143 20.22 -8.56 9.75
N ASP A 144 18.96 -8.67 9.31
CA ASP A 144 18.51 -9.82 8.49
C ASP A 144 19.10 -9.75 7.06
N THR A 145 20.29 -10.30 6.91
CA THR A 145 20.94 -10.37 5.59
C THR A 145 20.26 -11.32 4.61
N ASN A 146 19.37 -12.25 5.07
CA ASN A 146 18.61 -13.11 4.17
C ASN A 146 17.53 -12.31 3.46
N LEU A 147 16.86 -11.39 4.18
CA LEU A 147 15.94 -10.45 3.56
C LEU A 147 16.63 -9.62 2.46
N VAL A 148 17.85 -9.14 2.72
CA VAL A 148 18.59 -8.33 1.72
C VAL A 148 18.98 -9.17 0.50
N ARG A 149 19.42 -10.43 0.70
CA ARG A 149 19.68 -11.36 -0.43
C ARG A 149 18.43 -11.60 -1.26
N PHE A 150 17.30 -11.79 -0.59
CA PHE A 150 16.01 -11.91 -1.27
C PHE A 150 15.68 -10.66 -2.10
N GLN A 151 15.91 -9.44 -1.57
CA GLN A 151 15.72 -8.19 -2.34
C GLN A 151 16.65 -8.12 -3.57
N ILE A 152 17.87 -8.62 -3.48
CA ILE A 152 18.78 -8.73 -4.65
C ILE A 152 18.20 -9.71 -5.67
N GLU A 153 17.70 -10.87 -5.23
CA GLU A 153 17.05 -11.85 -6.12
C GLU A 153 15.84 -11.25 -6.83
N THR A 154 15.01 -10.48 -6.12
CA THR A 154 13.86 -9.81 -6.75
C THR A 154 14.29 -8.79 -7.81
N CYS A 155 15.42 -8.12 -7.66
CA CYS A 155 15.97 -7.24 -8.71
C CYS A 155 16.35 -8.05 -9.97
N TYR A 156 16.94 -9.23 -9.83
CA TYR A 156 17.23 -10.09 -10.99
C TYR A 156 15.95 -10.62 -11.65
N HIS A 157 14.93 -11.00 -10.86
CA HIS A 157 13.62 -11.39 -11.38
C HIS A 157 12.97 -10.25 -12.17
N ALA A 158 13.01 -9.02 -11.62
CA ALA A 158 12.50 -7.83 -12.29
C ALA A 158 13.19 -7.62 -13.66
N LEU A 159 14.53 -7.71 -13.72
CA LEU A 159 15.28 -7.61 -14.97
C LEU A 159 14.84 -8.67 -16.00
N GLU A 160 14.52 -9.89 -15.57
CA GLU A 160 14.02 -10.94 -16.47
C GLU A 160 12.60 -10.65 -16.95
N MET A 161 11.68 -10.31 -16.05
CA MET A 161 10.27 -10.08 -16.34
C MET A 161 10.07 -8.85 -17.23
N MET A 162 10.82 -7.76 -16.99
CA MET A 162 10.79 -6.55 -17.83
C MET A 162 11.27 -6.79 -19.28
N ARG A 163 12.09 -7.84 -19.52
CA ARG A 163 12.48 -8.25 -20.88
C ARG A 163 11.38 -9.00 -21.63
N LYS A 164 10.36 -9.49 -20.92
CA LYS A 164 9.25 -10.29 -21.47
C LYS A 164 7.90 -9.74 -20.99
N PRO A 165 7.59 -8.46 -21.29
CA PRO A 165 6.37 -7.83 -20.80
C PRO A 165 5.12 -8.55 -21.32
N VAL A 166 4.09 -8.63 -20.48
CA VAL A 166 2.76 -9.08 -20.91
C VAL A 166 2.06 -7.96 -21.67
N TYR A 167 1.26 -8.33 -22.67
CA TYR A 167 0.46 -7.33 -23.38
C TYR A 167 -0.77 -6.97 -22.55
N ILE A 168 -0.91 -5.69 -22.24
CA ILE A 168 -2.07 -5.15 -21.53
C ILE A 168 -2.64 -3.93 -22.25
N VAL A 169 -3.92 -3.67 -22.03
CA VAL A 169 -4.59 -2.42 -22.41
C VAL A 169 -5.11 -1.78 -21.15
N GLU A 170 -4.43 -0.76 -20.73
CA GLU A 170 -4.75 0.00 -19.53
C GLU A 170 -5.66 1.19 -19.87
N LYS A 171 -6.67 1.41 -19.06
CA LYS A 171 -7.58 2.54 -19.19
C LYS A 171 -7.91 3.15 -17.85
N ASN A 172 -7.49 4.41 -17.63
CA ASN A 172 -7.96 5.23 -16.51
C ASN A 172 -9.50 5.40 -16.59
N LEU A 173 -10.20 5.27 -15.47
CA LEU A 173 -11.67 5.41 -15.43
C LEU A 173 -12.17 6.85 -15.66
N GLY A 174 -11.27 7.82 -15.67
CA GLY A 174 -11.55 9.21 -15.97
C GLY A 174 -12.10 10.02 -14.79
N ASP A 175 -12.29 11.32 -15.02
CA ASP A 175 -12.69 12.32 -14.02
C ASP A 175 -14.08 12.09 -13.38
N GLY A 176 -14.89 11.25 -13.98
CA GLY A 176 -16.16 10.80 -13.39
C GLY A 176 -15.98 9.91 -12.16
N ILE A 177 -14.87 9.18 -12.10
CA ILE A 177 -14.51 8.31 -10.97
C ILE A 177 -13.29 8.89 -10.23
N ASN A 178 -12.20 9.13 -10.94
CA ASN A 178 -10.94 9.60 -10.37
C ASN A 178 -10.94 11.11 -10.18
N GLN A 179 -10.47 11.59 -9.04
CA GLN A 179 -10.43 13.00 -8.68
C GLN A 179 -9.05 13.38 -8.10
N ARG A 180 -8.93 14.60 -7.58
CA ARG A 180 -7.66 15.14 -7.04
C ARG A 180 -7.09 14.41 -5.82
N PHE A 181 -7.88 13.58 -5.17
CA PHE A 181 -7.47 12.78 -4.01
C PHE A 181 -7.03 11.37 -4.48
N SER A 182 -7.02 10.41 -3.56
CA SER A 182 -6.80 9.01 -3.90
C SER A 182 -8.12 8.27 -4.01
N GLU A 183 -8.30 7.51 -5.08
CA GLU A 183 -9.31 6.47 -5.19
C GLU A 183 -8.61 5.11 -5.18
N PHE A 184 -8.97 4.25 -4.23
CA PHE A 184 -8.30 2.98 -4.04
C PHE A 184 -9.26 1.88 -3.60
N ASN A 185 -8.77 0.63 -3.57
CA ASN A 185 -9.55 -0.57 -3.28
C ASN A 185 -10.84 -0.67 -4.11
N PRO A 186 -10.78 -0.60 -5.46
CA PRO A 186 -11.96 -0.74 -6.29
C PRO A 186 -12.53 -2.15 -6.17
N VAL A 187 -13.85 -2.31 -6.01
CA VAL A 187 -14.55 -3.60 -6.06
C VAL A 187 -15.73 -3.51 -7.02
N ILE A 188 -15.93 -4.54 -7.83
CA ILE A 188 -16.83 -4.46 -8.97
C ILE A 188 -17.70 -5.72 -9.11
N SER A 189 -18.96 -5.54 -9.56
CA SER A 189 -19.85 -6.64 -9.92
C SER A 189 -19.39 -7.36 -11.20
N ALA A 190 -19.74 -8.64 -11.34
CA ALA A 190 -19.32 -9.48 -12.46
C ALA A 190 -19.79 -8.97 -13.84
N ASP A 191 -20.89 -8.19 -13.87
CA ASP A 191 -21.40 -7.55 -15.08
C ASP A 191 -20.79 -6.16 -15.34
N GLU A 192 -19.83 -5.74 -14.53
CA GLU A 192 -19.14 -4.45 -14.56
C GLU A 192 -20.09 -3.24 -14.49
N LYS A 193 -21.24 -3.35 -13.77
CA LYS A 193 -22.23 -2.25 -13.67
C LYS A 193 -22.29 -1.58 -12.31
N SER A 194 -21.75 -2.19 -11.28
CA SER A 194 -21.69 -1.65 -9.92
C SER A 194 -20.24 -1.61 -9.46
N LEU A 195 -19.72 -0.42 -9.22
CA LEU A 195 -18.36 -0.16 -8.75
C LEU A 195 -18.43 0.52 -7.39
N LEU A 196 -17.78 -0.07 -6.39
CA LEU A 196 -17.51 0.60 -5.12
C LEU A 196 -16.01 0.76 -4.95
N PHE A 197 -15.61 1.75 -4.18
CA PHE A 197 -14.21 2.04 -3.91
C PHE A 197 -14.08 2.94 -2.67
N THR A 198 -12.92 2.98 -2.10
CA THR A 198 -12.57 3.94 -1.04
C THR A 198 -11.98 5.19 -1.69
N ARG A 199 -12.38 6.37 -1.20
CA ARG A 199 -11.81 7.67 -1.59
C ARG A 199 -11.27 8.40 -0.38
N GLU A 200 -10.02 8.82 -0.46
CA GLU A 200 -9.46 9.80 0.46
C GLU A 200 -10.26 11.11 0.39
N LEU A 201 -10.67 11.64 1.53
CA LEU A 201 -11.24 12.97 1.67
C LEU A 201 -10.31 13.79 2.56
N GLN A 202 -10.58 15.07 2.68
CA GLN A 202 -9.70 15.97 3.44
C GLN A 202 -9.49 15.57 4.91
N PHE A 203 -10.45 14.88 5.53
CA PHE A 203 -10.45 14.58 6.96
C PHE A 203 -10.69 13.11 7.30
N TYR A 204 -11.09 12.29 6.34
CA TYR A 204 -11.40 10.86 6.52
C TYR A 204 -11.50 10.15 5.17
N ASP A 205 -11.39 8.83 5.20
CA ASP A 205 -11.65 7.98 4.04
C ASP A 205 -13.11 7.56 4.00
N ALA A 206 -13.70 7.53 2.81
CA ALA A 206 -15.11 7.25 2.62
C ALA A 206 -15.35 6.20 1.53
N VAL A 207 -16.37 5.37 1.72
CA VAL A 207 -16.83 4.40 0.72
C VAL A 207 -17.73 5.10 -0.30
N PHE A 208 -17.41 4.96 -1.58
CA PHE A 208 -18.19 5.51 -2.70
C PHE A 208 -18.76 4.40 -3.56
N TRP A 209 -19.91 4.66 -4.14
CA TRP A 209 -20.64 3.77 -5.03
C TRP A 209 -21.01 4.47 -6.33
N SER A 210 -20.72 3.84 -7.47
CA SER A 210 -21.10 4.31 -8.80
C SER A 210 -21.73 3.18 -9.60
N LEU A 211 -22.74 3.53 -10.39
CA LEU A 211 -23.46 2.63 -11.28
C LEU A 211 -23.16 2.97 -12.74
N MET A 212 -23.01 1.96 -13.59
CA MET A 212 -22.88 2.10 -15.03
C MET A 212 -24.26 2.45 -15.64
N LYS A 213 -24.34 3.60 -16.29
CA LYS A 213 -25.53 4.05 -17.03
C LYS A 213 -25.12 4.45 -18.44
N ASP A 214 -25.77 3.88 -19.43
CA ASP A 214 -25.54 4.18 -20.86
C ASP A 214 -24.03 4.11 -21.26
N GLY A 215 -23.30 3.14 -20.70
CA GLY A 215 -21.87 2.92 -20.98
C GLY A 215 -20.93 3.91 -20.31
N ARG A 216 -21.39 4.67 -19.32
CA ARG A 216 -20.62 5.62 -18.52
C ARG A 216 -20.89 5.43 -17.04
N TRP A 217 -19.87 5.63 -16.22
CA TRP A 217 -20.02 5.67 -14.78
C TRP A 217 -20.82 6.91 -14.37
N ALA A 218 -21.86 6.73 -13.56
CA ALA A 218 -22.58 7.82 -12.92
C ALA A 218 -21.70 8.50 -11.87
N ASN A 219 -22.02 9.73 -11.47
CA ASN A 219 -21.32 10.39 -10.38
C ASN A 219 -21.35 9.52 -9.11
N PRO A 220 -20.21 9.20 -8.50
CA PRO A 220 -20.16 8.37 -7.32
C PRO A 220 -20.89 9.01 -6.13
N MET A 221 -21.67 8.22 -5.42
CA MET A 221 -22.35 8.62 -4.19
C MET A 221 -21.51 8.21 -2.98
N ASN A 222 -21.36 9.08 -2.00
CA ASN A 222 -20.78 8.72 -0.70
C ASN A 222 -21.76 7.80 0.05
N LEU A 223 -21.35 6.56 0.24
CA LEU A 223 -22.16 5.50 0.83
C LEU A 223 -21.95 5.38 2.34
N THR A 224 -20.91 5.98 2.89
CA THR A 224 -20.51 5.90 4.30
C THR A 224 -21.68 6.14 5.27
N PRO A 225 -22.54 7.19 5.08
CA PRO A 225 -23.68 7.41 5.97
C PRO A 225 -24.76 6.33 5.86
N GLU A 226 -25.00 5.78 4.66
CA GLU A 226 -26.03 4.74 4.43
C GLU A 226 -25.60 3.41 5.05
N LEU A 227 -24.30 3.11 5.04
CA LEU A 227 -23.73 1.92 5.68
C LEU A 227 -23.73 2.00 7.22
N GLY A 228 -24.15 3.13 7.82
CA GLY A 228 -24.15 3.34 9.26
C GLY A 228 -22.74 3.37 9.87
N ILE A 229 -21.74 3.74 9.08
CA ILE A 229 -20.33 3.79 9.50
C ILE A 229 -19.83 5.24 9.60
N ASP A 230 -18.75 5.40 10.35
CA ASP A 230 -18.02 6.66 10.47
C ASP A 230 -16.85 6.69 9.48
N GLN A 231 -15.64 6.68 9.93
CA GLN A 231 -14.40 6.65 9.15
C GLN A 231 -13.68 5.32 9.35
N ASP A 232 -12.60 5.11 8.60
CA ASP A 232 -11.68 3.96 8.75
C ASP A 232 -12.26 2.60 8.31
N TYR A 233 -13.29 2.61 7.44
CA TYR A 233 -13.75 1.44 6.72
C TYR A 233 -13.31 1.48 5.27
N TYR A 234 -12.77 0.37 4.80
CA TYR A 234 -12.21 0.22 3.45
C TYR A 234 -12.92 -0.89 2.70
N THR A 235 -13.15 -0.68 1.42
CA THR A 235 -13.72 -1.72 0.54
C THR A 235 -12.75 -2.89 0.42
N SER A 236 -13.27 -4.12 0.54
CA SER A 236 -12.51 -5.36 0.45
C SER A 236 -12.92 -6.21 -0.76
N SER A 237 -14.20 -6.56 -0.89
CA SER A 237 -14.70 -7.21 -2.10
C SER A 237 -16.20 -6.99 -2.28
N LEU A 238 -16.67 -7.21 -3.51
CA LEU A 238 -18.07 -7.20 -3.90
C LEU A 238 -18.40 -8.54 -4.55
N THR A 239 -19.50 -9.18 -4.13
CA THR A 239 -19.95 -10.41 -4.79
C THR A 239 -20.29 -10.14 -6.27
N GLY A 240 -20.13 -11.18 -7.11
CA GLY A 240 -20.36 -11.06 -8.54
C GLY A 240 -21.77 -10.57 -8.94
N ASP A 241 -22.78 -10.81 -8.09
CA ASP A 241 -24.14 -10.30 -8.27
C ASP A 241 -24.31 -8.83 -7.79
N GLY A 242 -23.26 -8.24 -7.22
CA GLY A 242 -23.25 -6.86 -6.73
C GLY A 242 -24.04 -6.64 -5.43
N LYS A 243 -24.39 -7.70 -4.69
CA LYS A 243 -25.33 -7.60 -3.56
C LYS A 243 -24.73 -7.75 -2.16
N THR A 244 -23.52 -8.25 -2.05
CA THR A 244 -22.81 -8.35 -0.76
C THR A 244 -21.48 -7.63 -0.88
N LEU A 245 -21.31 -6.61 -0.06
CA LEU A 245 -20.06 -5.85 0.09
C LEU A 245 -19.35 -6.34 1.34
N LEU A 246 -18.11 -6.75 1.19
CA LEU A 246 -17.19 -6.92 2.30
C LEU A 246 -16.35 -5.66 2.48
N LEU A 247 -16.16 -5.28 3.73
CA LEU A 247 -15.29 -4.19 4.15
C LEU A 247 -14.36 -4.68 5.24
N TYR A 248 -13.25 -3.99 5.43
CA TYR A 248 -12.45 -4.14 6.63
C TYR A 248 -12.30 -2.79 7.33
N ARG A 249 -12.04 -2.85 8.63
CA ARG A 249 -11.77 -1.68 9.46
C ARG A 249 -10.46 -1.87 10.19
N ILE A 250 -9.68 -0.81 10.23
CA ILE A 250 -8.47 -0.73 11.05
C ILE A 250 -8.89 -0.18 12.42
N ASP A 251 -8.86 -1.03 13.44
CA ASP A 251 -9.13 -0.65 14.83
C ASP A 251 -7.79 -0.66 15.57
N ARG A 252 -7.35 0.42 16.11
CA ARG A 252 -6.10 0.69 16.87
C ARG A 252 -4.94 -0.33 16.75
N TYR A 253 -5.22 -1.65 16.88
CA TYR A 253 -4.21 -2.73 16.90
C TYR A 253 -4.66 -4.01 16.19
N ASP A 254 -5.93 -4.11 15.78
CA ASP A 254 -6.52 -5.23 15.07
C ASP A 254 -7.30 -4.74 13.85
N GLY A 255 -7.28 -5.53 12.78
CA GLY A 255 -8.18 -5.38 11.65
C GLY A 255 -9.41 -6.27 11.85
N ASN A 256 -10.57 -5.85 11.34
CA ASN A 256 -11.78 -6.66 11.39
C ASN A 256 -12.56 -6.59 10.08
N ILE A 257 -13.17 -7.70 9.68
CA ILE A 257 -13.95 -7.83 8.45
C ILE A 257 -15.44 -7.69 8.76
N TYR A 258 -16.12 -6.93 7.92
CA TYR A 258 -17.55 -6.61 8.01
C TYR A 258 -18.27 -6.94 6.71
N GLU A 259 -19.57 -7.16 6.75
CA GLU A 259 -20.43 -7.31 5.58
C GLU A 259 -21.58 -6.30 5.59
N SER A 260 -22.00 -5.85 4.40
CA SER A 260 -23.25 -5.15 4.13
C SER A 260 -23.97 -5.78 2.95
N LYS A 261 -25.29 -5.75 2.93
CA LYS A 261 -26.12 -6.36 1.88
C LYS A 261 -27.03 -5.34 1.21
N LEU A 262 -27.04 -5.39 -0.11
CA LEU A 262 -27.94 -4.59 -0.93
C LEU A 262 -29.32 -5.25 -1.04
N SER A 263 -30.36 -4.53 -0.66
CA SER A 263 -31.75 -4.93 -0.82
C SER A 263 -32.53 -3.84 -1.56
N GLY A 264 -32.98 -4.14 -2.79
CA GLY A 264 -33.45 -3.10 -3.68
C GLY A 264 -32.30 -2.15 -4.03
N ASP A 265 -32.47 -0.86 -3.70
CA ASP A 265 -31.47 0.18 -3.92
C ASP A 265 -30.81 0.68 -2.62
N GLN A 266 -30.98 -0.06 -1.52
CA GLN A 266 -30.47 0.33 -0.20
C GLN A 266 -29.50 -0.70 0.37
N TRP A 267 -28.36 -0.22 0.85
CA TRP A 267 -27.40 -1.00 1.59
C TRP A 267 -27.80 -1.08 3.07
N SER A 268 -27.59 -2.23 3.68
CA SER A 268 -27.81 -2.41 5.13
C SER A 268 -26.67 -1.78 5.92
N ASP A 269 -26.91 -1.49 7.22
CA ASP A 269 -25.84 -1.24 8.16
C ASP A 269 -24.81 -2.38 8.10
N VAL A 270 -23.52 -2.04 8.26
CA VAL A 270 -22.44 -3.04 8.27
C VAL A 270 -22.55 -3.92 9.52
N LYS A 271 -22.23 -5.20 9.35
CA LYS A 271 -22.19 -6.18 10.43
C LYS A 271 -20.82 -6.82 10.51
N LYS A 272 -20.24 -6.83 11.71
CA LYS A 272 -19.00 -7.54 11.98
C LYS A 272 -19.22 -9.04 11.79
N LEU A 273 -18.29 -9.73 11.10
CA LEU A 273 -18.31 -11.18 11.00
C LEU A 273 -17.98 -11.83 12.37
N ASN A 274 -18.29 -13.10 12.52
CA ASN A 274 -18.13 -13.82 13.79
C ASN A 274 -16.66 -14.04 14.19
N ASP A 275 -16.42 -14.58 15.39
CA ASP A 275 -15.08 -14.75 15.97
C ASP A 275 -14.23 -15.84 15.29
N ASN A 276 -14.80 -16.66 14.39
CA ASN A 276 -14.03 -17.57 13.54
C ASN A 276 -13.27 -16.81 12.45
N ILE A 277 -13.81 -15.68 12.02
CA ILE A 277 -13.18 -14.78 11.05
C ILE A 277 -12.39 -13.70 11.78
N ASN A 278 -13.04 -12.90 12.63
CA ASN A 278 -12.44 -11.80 13.35
C ASN A 278 -11.91 -12.25 14.71
N THR A 279 -10.61 -12.13 14.91
CA THR A 279 -9.95 -12.56 16.14
C THR A 279 -9.34 -11.35 16.89
N LYS A 280 -8.43 -11.58 17.78
CA LYS A 280 -7.60 -10.54 18.41
C LYS A 280 -6.38 -10.15 17.60
N TYR A 281 -6.22 -10.77 16.44
CA TYR A 281 -5.15 -10.53 15.50
C TYR A 281 -5.63 -9.58 14.39
N TRP A 282 -4.80 -9.36 13.40
CA TRP A 282 -5.13 -8.53 12.25
C TRP A 282 -5.84 -9.37 11.19
N GLU A 283 -7.08 -9.05 10.89
CA GLU A 283 -7.83 -9.57 9.75
C GLU A 283 -8.20 -8.40 8.83
N SER A 284 -7.83 -8.55 7.56
CA SER A 284 -8.06 -7.49 6.54
C SER A 284 -8.86 -8.01 5.35
N HIS A 285 -8.32 -7.87 4.17
CA HIS A 285 -8.99 -8.15 2.91
C HIS A 285 -9.62 -9.55 2.84
N ALA A 286 -10.85 -9.60 2.31
CA ALA A 286 -11.58 -10.86 2.16
C ALA A 286 -12.39 -10.91 0.87
N THR A 287 -12.62 -12.11 0.35
CA THR A 287 -13.47 -12.38 -0.81
C THR A 287 -14.35 -13.60 -0.56
N LEU A 288 -15.57 -13.58 -1.12
CA LEU A 288 -16.52 -14.70 -1.05
C LEU A 288 -16.46 -15.57 -2.30
N SER A 289 -16.65 -16.88 -2.15
CA SER A 289 -17.01 -17.74 -3.26
C SER A 289 -18.36 -17.30 -3.87
N ARG A 290 -18.59 -17.65 -5.13
CA ARG A 290 -19.79 -17.26 -5.88
C ARG A 290 -21.11 -17.69 -5.21
N ASP A 291 -21.09 -18.85 -4.56
CA ASP A 291 -22.22 -19.36 -3.78
C ASP A 291 -22.36 -18.79 -2.37
N GLY A 292 -21.37 -17.97 -1.94
CA GLY A 292 -21.30 -17.37 -0.61
C GLY A 292 -21.01 -18.34 0.52
N MET A 293 -20.60 -19.58 0.20
CA MET A 293 -20.36 -20.62 1.20
C MET A 293 -18.93 -20.64 1.72
N LYS A 294 -17.97 -20.02 1.01
CA LYS A 294 -16.57 -19.89 1.43
C LYS A 294 -16.17 -18.43 1.48
N ILE A 295 -15.36 -18.10 2.48
CA ILE A 295 -14.67 -16.80 2.56
C ILE A 295 -13.16 -17.05 2.60
N TYR A 296 -12.43 -16.38 1.74
CA TYR A 296 -10.98 -16.32 1.78
C TYR A 296 -10.58 -14.95 2.32
N PHE A 297 -9.64 -14.91 3.24
CA PHE A 297 -9.28 -13.66 3.91
C PHE A 297 -7.84 -13.69 4.42
N THR A 298 -7.28 -12.52 4.62
CA THR A 298 -5.93 -12.31 5.15
C THR A 298 -5.96 -12.22 6.67
N SER A 299 -5.02 -12.90 7.35
CA SER A 299 -4.84 -12.82 8.80
C SER A 299 -3.40 -13.10 9.21
N ASN A 300 -2.95 -12.45 10.31
CA ASN A 300 -1.67 -12.77 10.98
C ASN A 300 -1.88 -13.56 12.27
N ARG A 301 -2.97 -14.37 12.32
CA ARG A 301 -3.28 -15.24 13.49
C ARG A 301 -2.16 -16.26 13.72
N LYS A 302 -2.21 -16.89 14.90
CA LYS A 302 -1.14 -17.79 15.38
C LYS A 302 -0.77 -18.91 14.39
N GLU A 303 -1.72 -19.36 13.58
CA GLU A 303 -1.56 -20.43 12.60
C GLU A 303 -0.93 -19.97 11.28
N SER A 304 -0.52 -18.69 11.17
CA SER A 304 0.21 -18.18 10.01
C SER A 304 1.60 -18.82 9.88
N ILE A 305 2.03 -19.03 8.64
CA ILE A 305 3.35 -19.54 8.26
C ILE A 305 4.36 -18.37 8.28
N GLY A 306 3.91 -17.22 7.74
CA GLY A 306 4.67 -15.98 7.67
C GLY A 306 4.11 -14.89 8.58
N GLY A 307 4.00 -13.70 8.05
CA GLY A 307 3.33 -12.57 8.69
C GLY A 307 1.83 -12.63 8.44
N LEU A 308 1.39 -12.03 7.34
CA LEU A 308 0.02 -12.12 6.83
C LEU A 308 -0.10 -13.35 5.93
N ASP A 309 -1.08 -14.22 6.22
CA ASP A 309 -1.38 -15.41 5.41
C ASP A 309 -2.83 -15.38 4.93
N ILE A 310 -3.12 -16.08 3.83
CA ILE A 310 -4.48 -16.27 3.35
C ILE A 310 -5.09 -17.52 4.01
N PHE A 311 -6.27 -17.33 4.60
CA PHE A 311 -7.09 -18.37 5.25
C PHE A 311 -8.39 -18.57 4.49
N VAL A 312 -9.02 -19.71 4.69
CA VAL A 312 -10.36 -20.01 4.21
C VAL A 312 -11.24 -20.47 5.35
N SER A 313 -12.50 -20.04 5.36
CA SER A 313 -13.56 -20.57 6.24
C SER A 313 -14.78 -20.93 5.40
N GLU A 314 -15.52 -21.94 5.84
CA GLU A 314 -16.76 -22.38 5.20
C GLU A 314 -17.95 -22.12 6.13
N ARG A 315 -19.12 -21.81 5.55
CA ARG A 315 -20.35 -21.71 6.32
C ARG A 315 -20.81 -23.08 6.80
N ASP A 316 -21.20 -23.12 8.05
CA ASP A 316 -21.82 -24.33 8.64
C ASP A 316 -23.31 -24.45 8.26
N SER A 317 -23.99 -25.50 8.80
CA SER A 317 -25.41 -25.76 8.55
C SER A 317 -26.35 -24.67 9.09
N THR A 318 -25.86 -23.80 9.98
CA THR A 318 -26.64 -22.66 10.52
C THR A 318 -26.47 -21.39 9.65
N GLY A 319 -25.50 -21.42 8.72
CA GLY A 319 -25.13 -20.29 7.88
C GLY A 319 -24.06 -19.37 8.49
N ASP A 320 -23.53 -19.72 9.66
CA ASP A 320 -22.42 -19.02 10.30
C ASP A 320 -21.07 -19.49 9.75
N TRP A 321 -20.04 -18.64 9.87
CA TRP A 321 -18.68 -19.02 9.50
C TRP A 321 -18.08 -20.00 10.49
N GLY A 322 -17.58 -21.13 9.99
CA GLY A 322 -16.86 -22.13 10.75
C GLY A 322 -15.40 -21.75 11.01
N PRO A 323 -14.61 -22.62 11.66
CA PRO A 323 -13.21 -22.38 11.93
C PRO A 323 -12.41 -22.13 10.65
N ALA A 324 -11.52 -21.12 10.67
CA ALA A 324 -10.65 -20.82 9.55
C ALA A 324 -9.47 -21.79 9.44
N VAL A 325 -9.08 -22.11 8.22
CA VAL A 325 -7.96 -22.98 7.87
C VAL A 325 -6.97 -22.22 7.00
N ASN A 326 -5.69 -22.28 7.34
CA ASN A 326 -4.60 -21.73 6.52
C ASN A 326 -4.53 -22.44 5.16
N LEU A 327 -4.38 -21.72 4.05
CA LEU A 327 -4.29 -22.32 2.71
C LEU A 327 -3.01 -23.14 2.48
N GLY A 328 -2.07 -23.07 3.41
CA GLY A 328 -0.84 -23.87 3.40
C GLY A 328 0.26 -23.31 2.50
N PRO A 329 1.42 -24.00 2.48
CA PRO A 329 2.69 -23.44 1.96
C PRO A 329 2.77 -23.38 0.42
N VAL A 330 1.73 -23.79 -0.31
CA VAL A 330 1.64 -23.58 -1.75
C VAL A 330 1.25 -22.14 -2.04
N ILE A 331 0.35 -21.56 -1.21
CA ILE A 331 -0.13 -20.19 -1.36
C ILE A 331 0.64 -19.26 -0.43
N ASN A 332 0.76 -19.62 0.86
CA ASN A 332 1.38 -18.79 1.87
C ASN A 332 2.88 -19.08 1.99
N THR A 333 3.69 -18.03 2.16
CA THR A 333 5.14 -18.10 2.29
C THR A 333 5.58 -17.69 3.70
N VAL A 334 6.87 -17.52 3.91
CA VAL A 334 7.43 -16.94 5.15
C VAL A 334 7.32 -15.40 5.19
N TYR A 335 6.81 -14.81 4.13
CA TYR A 335 6.53 -13.37 4.00
C TYR A 335 5.03 -13.10 4.12
N ASP A 336 4.57 -11.98 3.60
CA ASP A 336 3.17 -11.57 3.66
C ASP A 336 2.43 -11.92 2.38
N GLU A 337 1.24 -12.50 2.51
CA GLU A 337 0.24 -12.67 1.46
C GLU A 337 -1.03 -11.91 1.83
N ASP A 338 -1.53 -11.08 0.90
CA ASP A 338 -2.66 -10.19 1.16
C ASP A 338 -3.60 -10.08 -0.06
N THR A 339 -4.69 -9.37 0.11
CA THR A 339 -5.67 -9.00 -0.93
C THR A 339 -6.17 -10.17 -1.80
N PRO A 340 -6.74 -11.24 -1.19
CA PRO A 340 -7.25 -12.37 -1.95
C PRO A 340 -8.52 -12.01 -2.73
N PHE A 341 -8.58 -12.40 -4.02
CA PHE A 341 -9.76 -12.29 -4.87
C PHE A 341 -9.99 -13.58 -5.66
N LEU A 342 -11.22 -14.10 -5.60
CA LEU A 342 -11.62 -15.21 -6.44
C LEU A 342 -12.13 -14.73 -7.80
N SER A 343 -11.72 -15.40 -8.87
CA SER A 343 -12.36 -15.26 -10.18
C SER A 343 -13.83 -15.69 -10.12
N ASN A 344 -14.67 -15.18 -11.03
CA ASN A 344 -16.11 -15.44 -11.03
C ASN A 344 -16.51 -16.93 -11.18
N ASN A 345 -15.58 -17.83 -11.47
CA ASN A 345 -15.81 -19.28 -11.56
C ASN A 345 -15.27 -20.06 -10.36
N ASP A 346 -14.78 -19.38 -9.33
CA ASP A 346 -14.17 -19.93 -8.11
C ASP A 346 -12.98 -20.88 -8.35
N ARG A 347 -12.31 -20.76 -9.51
CA ARG A 347 -11.24 -21.68 -9.91
C ARG A 347 -9.87 -21.03 -9.95
N THR A 348 -9.79 -19.71 -9.86
CA THR A 348 -8.53 -18.96 -9.83
C THR A 348 -8.58 -17.99 -8.64
N LEU A 349 -7.60 -18.10 -7.76
CA LEU A 349 -7.33 -17.18 -6.68
C LEU A 349 -6.27 -16.18 -7.14
N PHE A 350 -6.57 -14.90 -7.12
CA PHE A 350 -5.62 -13.81 -7.25
C PHE A 350 -5.29 -13.30 -5.85
N PHE A 351 -4.03 -12.94 -5.62
CA PHE A 351 -3.58 -12.39 -4.34
C PHE A 351 -2.28 -11.64 -4.52
N SER A 352 -1.93 -10.77 -3.59
CA SER A 352 -0.64 -10.11 -3.56
C SER A 352 0.29 -10.80 -2.58
N SER A 353 1.57 -10.94 -2.91
CA SER A 353 2.56 -11.59 -2.06
C SER A 353 3.91 -10.90 -2.14
N ARG A 354 4.59 -10.82 -1.00
CA ARG A 354 6.01 -10.42 -0.91
C ARG A 354 6.96 -11.60 -1.09
N GLY A 355 6.44 -12.82 -1.06
CA GLY A 355 7.18 -14.04 -1.34
C GLY A 355 7.12 -14.43 -2.81
N HIS A 356 7.20 -15.74 -3.10
CA HIS A 356 7.19 -16.29 -4.47
C HIS A 356 8.21 -15.62 -5.40
N TYR A 357 8.02 -15.80 -6.73
CA TYR A 357 8.88 -15.21 -7.75
C TYR A 357 8.40 -13.80 -8.11
N ASN A 358 8.77 -12.80 -7.31
CA ASN A 358 8.32 -11.42 -7.43
C ASN A 358 9.37 -10.49 -8.05
N MET A 359 8.95 -9.26 -8.38
CA MET A 359 9.79 -8.17 -8.90
C MET A 359 10.28 -7.22 -7.80
N GLY A 360 9.72 -7.34 -6.58
CA GLY A 360 10.06 -6.51 -5.42
C GLY A 360 8.82 -5.88 -4.79
N GLY A 361 8.77 -5.86 -3.47
CA GLY A 361 7.55 -5.47 -2.76
C GLY A 361 6.46 -6.54 -2.84
N TYR A 362 5.21 -6.13 -2.81
CA TYR A 362 4.09 -7.00 -3.15
C TYR A 362 3.91 -7.09 -4.66
N ASP A 363 3.83 -8.30 -5.19
CA ASP A 363 3.40 -8.57 -6.56
C ASP A 363 2.08 -9.32 -6.57
N ILE A 364 1.29 -9.16 -7.62
CA ILE A 364 0.04 -9.88 -7.83
C ILE A 364 0.34 -11.23 -8.46
N PHE A 365 -0.18 -12.29 -7.83
CA PHE A 365 -0.10 -13.67 -8.28
C PHE A 365 -1.47 -14.24 -8.57
N ARG A 366 -1.50 -15.31 -9.35
CA ARG A 366 -2.67 -16.16 -9.50
C ARG A 366 -2.31 -17.62 -9.23
N SER A 367 -3.23 -18.35 -8.60
CA SER A 367 -3.18 -19.79 -8.46
C SER A 367 -4.48 -20.41 -8.97
N ASP A 368 -4.37 -21.48 -9.74
CA ASP A 368 -5.54 -22.17 -10.28
C ASP A 368 -5.83 -23.43 -9.46
N LEU A 369 -7.12 -23.66 -9.16
CA LEU A 369 -7.60 -24.84 -8.47
C LEU A 369 -7.64 -26.03 -9.44
N ASP A 370 -6.97 -27.11 -9.09
CA ASP A 370 -6.95 -28.34 -9.88
C ASP A 370 -8.28 -29.14 -9.82
N GLU A 371 -8.34 -30.30 -10.49
CA GLU A 371 -9.53 -31.17 -10.49
C GLU A 371 -9.80 -31.83 -9.12
N LYS A 372 -8.80 -31.91 -8.25
CA LYS A 372 -8.92 -32.45 -6.89
C LYS A 372 -9.34 -31.40 -5.86
N GLY A 373 -9.37 -30.12 -6.25
CA GLY A 373 -9.66 -29.02 -5.37
C GLY A 373 -8.43 -28.52 -4.59
N GLU A 374 -7.22 -28.75 -5.12
CA GLU A 374 -5.96 -28.27 -4.55
C GLU A 374 -5.45 -27.07 -5.35
N TRP A 375 -4.92 -26.06 -4.64
CA TRP A 375 -4.31 -24.87 -5.27
C TRP A 375 -2.97 -25.23 -5.90
N GLY A 376 -2.76 -24.81 -7.14
CA GLY A 376 -1.51 -24.98 -7.87
C GLY A 376 -0.45 -23.94 -7.46
N THR A 377 0.77 -24.12 -7.94
CA THR A 377 1.86 -23.17 -7.71
C THR A 377 1.48 -21.78 -8.23
N PRO A 378 1.60 -20.72 -7.44
CA PRO A 378 1.27 -19.36 -7.86
C PRO A 378 2.15 -18.90 -9.03
N VAL A 379 1.54 -18.17 -9.95
CA VAL A 379 2.19 -17.58 -11.11
C VAL A 379 2.05 -16.06 -11.02
N ASN A 380 3.19 -15.36 -11.10
CA ASN A 380 3.22 -13.89 -11.21
C ASN A 380 2.49 -13.45 -12.49
N ILE A 381 1.61 -12.45 -12.40
CA ILE A 381 0.82 -12.01 -13.57
C ILE A 381 1.62 -11.14 -14.55
N GLY A 382 2.83 -10.76 -14.18
CA GLY A 382 3.86 -10.20 -15.06
C GLY A 382 3.87 -8.67 -15.18
N TYR A 383 5.00 -8.18 -15.70
CA TYR A 383 5.21 -6.75 -15.99
C TYR A 383 4.43 -6.35 -17.27
N PRO A 384 3.77 -5.19 -17.32
CA PRO A 384 3.81 -4.07 -16.38
C PRO A 384 2.62 -4.01 -15.39
N VAL A 385 1.86 -5.11 -15.20
CA VAL A 385 0.85 -5.12 -14.12
C VAL A 385 1.54 -5.13 -12.78
N ASN A 386 2.50 -6.04 -12.61
CA ASN A 386 3.46 -5.98 -11.51
C ASN A 386 4.66 -5.10 -11.89
N THR A 387 5.17 -4.38 -10.90
CA THR A 387 6.27 -3.43 -11.01
C THR A 387 7.37 -3.75 -9.99
N THR A 388 8.34 -2.89 -9.84
CA THR A 388 9.37 -2.98 -8.78
C THR A 388 8.95 -2.32 -7.47
N ASP A 389 7.74 -1.83 -7.38
CA ASP A 389 7.09 -1.29 -6.17
C ASP A 389 6.05 -2.29 -5.63
N ASP A 390 5.24 -1.89 -4.66
CA ASP A 390 4.12 -2.68 -4.16
C ASP A 390 2.94 -2.63 -5.14
N ASP A 391 2.52 -3.80 -5.63
CA ASP A 391 1.33 -3.99 -6.46
C ASP A 391 0.31 -4.81 -5.69
N LEU A 392 -0.81 -4.18 -5.35
CA LEU A 392 -1.83 -4.71 -4.46
C LEU A 392 -3.22 -4.58 -5.06
N PHE A 393 -4.14 -5.41 -4.58
CA PHE A 393 -5.56 -5.21 -4.79
C PHE A 393 -6.00 -5.27 -6.25
N PHE A 394 -5.57 -6.31 -6.98
CA PHE A 394 -6.08 -6.59 -8.32
C PHE A 394 -7.42 -7.32 -8.25
N VAL A 395 -8.48 -6.68 -8.72
CA VAL A 395 -9.84 -7.25 -8.74
C VAL A 395 -10.13 -7.86 -10.10
N PRO A 396 -10.11 -9.20 -10.22
CA PRO A 396 -10.31 -9.87 -11.50
C PRO A 396 -11.77 -9.78 -11.98
N VAL A 397 -11.95 -9.67 -13.30
CA VAL A 397 -13.24 -9.79 -13.96
C VAL A 397 -13.24 -11.00 -14.89
N GLY A 398 -14.37 -11.70 -14.95
CA GLY A 398 -14.50 -12.88 -15.78
C GLY A 398 -13.62 -14.05 -15.30
N LYS A 399 -12.65 -14.43 -16.11
CA LYS A 399 -11.64 -15.46 -15.78
C LYS A 399 -10.32 -14.86 -15.29
N GLY A 400 -10.28 -13.54 -15.07
CA GLY A 400 -9.07 -12.82 -14.68
C GLY A 400 -8.22 -12.34 -15.87
N ASP A 401 -8.78 -12.36 -17.08
CA ASP A 401 -8.20 -11.77 -18.29
C ASP A 401 -8.39 -10.24 -18.35
N ARG A 402 -9.17 -9.70 -17.43
CA ARG A 402 -9.42 -8.28 -17.17
C ARG A 402 -9.51 -8.05 -15.69
N GLY A 403 -9.31 -6.81 -15.27
CA GLY A 403 -9.45 -6.47 -13.87
C GLY A 403 -9.38 -4.98 -13.61
N TYR A 404 -9.44 -4.63 -12.34
CA TYR A 404 -9.33 -3.27 -11.84
C TYR A 404 -8.28 -3.22 -10.76
N LEU A 405 -7.50 -2.16 -10.75
CA LEU A 405 -6.59 -1.84 -9.65
C LEU A 405 -6.42 -0.32 -9.54
N SER A 406 -5.86 0.13 -8.45
CA SER A 406 -5.49 1.53 -8.25
C SER A 406 -3.98 1.69 -8.27
N LYS A 407 -3.51 2.72 -8.94
CA LYS A 407 -2.09 3.07 -8.96
C LYS A 407 -1.88 4.57 -9.11
N PHE A 408 -0.71 5.02 -8.73
CA PHE A 408 -0.23 6.36 -9.06
C PHE A 408 0.16 6.45 -10.54
N SER A 409 -0.18 7.58 -11.18
CA SER A 409 0.34 7.95 -12.50
C SER A 409 0.55 9.46 -12.56
N SER A 410 1.67 9.89 -13.13
CA SER A 410 1.94 11.32 -13.35
C SER A 410 0.92 12.02 -14.24
N ASP A 411 0.21 11.24 -15.10
CA ASP A 411 -0.85 11.70 -15.98
C ASP A 411 -2.25 11.48 -15.38
N GLY A 412 -2.33 11.05 -14.10
CA GLY A 412 -3.55 10.80 -13.36
C GLY A 412 -4.26 12.08 -12.89
N TYR A 413 -5.41 11.89 -12.26
CA TYR A 413 -6.22 12.97 -11.68
C TYR A 413 -5.83 13.28 -10.23
N GLY A 414 -5.33 12.27 -9.49
CA GLY A 414 -4.99 12.35 -8.08
C GLY A 414 -3.70 11.63 -7.71
N LYS A 415 -3.58 11.26 -6.43
CA LYS A 415 -2.43 10.48 -5.94
C LYS A 415 -2.53 9.01 -6.39
N MET A 416 -3.73 8.42 -6.25
CA MET A 416 -4.04 7.07 -6.71
C MET A 416 -5.32 7.15 -7.54
N ASP A 417 -5.29 6.60 -8.73
CA ASP A 417 -6.43 6.52 -9.64
C ASP A 417 -6.80 5.07 -9.91
N ILE A 418 -8.08 4.82 -10.15
CA ILE A 418 -8.58 3.49 -10.55
C ILE A 418 -8.43 3.32 -12.06
N TYR A 419 -7.82 2.19 -12.43
CA TYR A 419 -7.63 1.77 -13.81
C TYR A 419 -8.32 0.43 -14.08
N ARG A 420 -8.73 0.24 -15.32
CA ARG A 420 -9.19 -1.03 -15.88
C ARG A 420 -8.13 -1.60 -16.81
N TYR A 421 -7.87 -2.87 -16.66
CA TYR A 421 -6.93 -3.67 -17.44
C TYR A 421 -7.65 -4.67 -18.31
#